data_cceb634d351553005e31bb41739cc089
#
_entry.id   cceb634d351553005e31bb41739cc089
#
_cell.length_a   1.000
_cell.length_b   1.000
_cell.length_c   1.000
_cell.angle_alpha   90.00
_cell.angle_beta   90.00
_cell.angle_gamma   90.00
#
_symmetry.space_group_name_H-M   'P 1'
#
loop_
_entity.id
_entity.type
_entity.pdbx_description
1 polymer ?
#
loop_
_entity_poly.entity_id
_entity_poly.type
_entity_poly.pdbx_seq_one_letter_code
_entity_poly.pdbx_strand_id
1 'polypeptide(L)'
;SNSDDSWATRSGFARINYTFNDRYLLELNGRYDLSSKFPKDDRAVFNPSFSVGWRLSEEEWFREPTNSFFDDLKLRGSYGSQANQGLDGAGGWYATISSYGTGTSGYLFGGVRNRYILPGALVSSTVTWEKVTQWDLGFDFTILRNRLTGTFDYYQRKTTGMLGPGEILPNILGASEPNVNGRDLKAYGWEVSLTWNDRLDNGLNYSVGFNLSDAQAEITKYDNPTRSLSDYYVGQKIGEIWGYESTLFQSAEEIAAAPDQSDVNGGI
;
A
#
# COMPACT_ATOMS: atom_id res chain seq x y z
N SER A 1 21.86 7.94 30.77
CA SER A 1 20.46 7.56 31.02
C SER A 1 20.16 6.30 30.28
N ASN A 2 19.86 5.21 30.98
CA ASN A 2 19.27 4.04 30.35
C ASN A 2 17.80 4.34 30.08
N SER A 3 17.39 4.33 28.83
CA SER A 3 15.96 4.26 28.45
C SER A 3 15.68 2.81 28.14
N ASP A 4 14.69 2.24 28.82
CA ASP A 4 14.24 0.87 28.58
C ASP A 4 12.84 0.95 27.96
N ASP A 5 12.75 0.63 26.68
CA ASP A 5 11.50 0.67 25.93
C ASP A 5 10.95 -0.74 25.78
N SER A 6 9.70 -0.95 26.12
CA SER A 6 9.04 -2.25 26.02
C SER A 6 7.68 -2.15 25.33
N TRP A 7 7.37 -3.14 24.53
CA TRP A 7 6.08 -3.29 23.87
C TRP A 7 5.69 -4.77 23.81
N ALA A 8 4.42 -5.04 23.66
CA ALA A 8 3.89 -6.38 23.59
C ALA A 8 2.82 -6.50 22.51
N THR A 9 2.80 -7.64 21.82
CA THR A 9 1.71 -8.05 20.96
C THR A 9 1.13 -9.38 21.42
N ARG A 10 -0.17 -9.55 21.22
CA ARG A 10 -0.85 -10.81 21.45
C ARG A 10 -1.75 -11.12 20.26
N SER A 11 -1.68 -12.32 19.73
CA SER A 11 -2.45 -12.71 18.56
C SER A 11 -3.11 -14.07 18.76
N GLY A 12 -4.30 -14.22 18.18
CA GLY A 12 -4.98 -15.49 18.01
C GLY A 12 -5.39 -15.65 16.56
N PHE A 13 -5.27 -16.84 16.00
CA PHE A 13 -5.65 -17.10 14.61
C PHE A 13 -6.35 -18.45 14.46
N ALA A 14 -7.19 -18.55 13.43
CA ALA A 14 -7.85 -19.77 13.01
C ALA A 14 -7.88 -19.87 11.49
N ARG A 15 -7.78 -21.11 10.98
CA ARG A 15 -7.90 -21.41 9.54
C ARG A 15 -8.82 -22.60 9.34
N ILE A 16 -9.68 -22.50 8.34
CA ILE A 16 -10.56 -23.59 7.90
C ILE A 16 -10.33 -23.77 6.40
N ASN A 17 -9.99 -24.99 6.01
CA ASN A 17 -9.89 -25.41 4.61
C ASN A 17 -10.99 -26.42 4.33
N TYR A 18 -11.72 -26.23 3.26
CA TYR A 18 -12.76 -27.12 2.82
C TYR A 18 -12.64 -27.39 1.31
N THR A 19 -12.64 -28.66 0.96
CA THR A 19 -12.63 -29.12 -0.43
C THR A 19 -13.83 -30.02 -0.65
N PHE A 20 -14.62 -29.70 -1.66
CA PHE A 20 -15.80 -30.50 -2.04
C PHE A 20 -15.61 -31.08 -3.45
N ASN A 21 -15.67 -32.40 -3.55
CA ASN A 21 -15.53 -33.19 -4.80
C ASN A 21 -14.27 -32.83 -5.62
N ASP A 22 -13.20 -32.38 -5.00
CA ASP A 22 -11.98 -31.87 -5.64
C ASP A 22 -12.21 -30.74 -6.67
N ARG A 23 -13.41 -30.19 -6.70
CA ARG A 23 -13.85 -29.13 -7.63
C ARG A 23 -13.92 -27.77 -6.98
N TYR A 24 -14.48 -27.70 -5.77
CA TYR A 24 -14.71 -26.46 -5.03
C TYR A 24 -13.78 -26.41 -3.85
N LEU A 25 -12.94 -25.37 -3.83
CA LEU A 25 -11.95 -25.14 -2.79
C LEU A 25 -12.35 -23.88 -2.03
N LEU A 26 -12.37 -23.95 -0.72
CA LEU A 26 -12.64 -22.82 0.16
C LEU A 26 -11.60 -22.78 1.27
N GLU A 27 -11.01 -21.62 1.47
CA GLU A 27 -10.17 -21.33 2.63
C GLU A 27 -10.71 -20.10 3.36
N LEU A 28 -10.88 -20.21 4.66
CA LEU A 28 -11.25 -19.10 5.54
C LEU A 28 -10.17 -18.95 6.60
N ASN A 29 -9.69 -17.71 6.77
CA ASN A 29 -8.75 -17.36 7.82
C ASN A 29 -9.28 -16.19 8.63
N GLY A 30 -9.00 -16.21 9.92
CA GLY A 30 -9.23 -15.09 10.81
C GLY A 30 -8.07 -14.92 11.76
N ARG A 31 -7.59 -13.68 11.90
CA ARG A 31 -6.55 -13.34 12.86
C ARG A 31 -6.98 -12.12 13.67
N TYR A 32 -6.88 -12.25 14.97
CA TYR A 32 -7.15 -11.19 15.93
C TYR A 32 -5.84 -10.79 16.58
N ASP A 33 -5.46 -9.51 16.42
CA ASP A 33 -4.21 -8.97 16.91
C ASP A 33 -4.46 -7.85 17.92
N LEU A 34 -3.63 -7.83 18.96
CA LEU A 34 -3.58 -6.78 19.98
C LEU A 34 -2.17 -6.22 20.06
N SER A 35 -2.03 -4.89 20.13
CA SER A 35 -0.74 -4.23 20.31
C SER A 35 -0.79 -3.22 21.43
N SER A 36 0.21 -3.21 22.30
CA SER A 36 0.34 -2.21 23.37
C SER A 36 0.77 -0.84 22.89
N LYS A 37 1.20 -0.71 21.61
CA LYS A 37 1.62 0.55 21.00
C LYS A 37 0.47 1.54 20.82
N PHE A 38 -0.77 1.05 20.75
CA PHE A 38 -1.97 1.87 20.51
C PHE A 38 -2.73 2.18 21.82
N PRO A 39 -3.57 3.24 21.81
CA PRO A 39 -4.50 3.52 22.88
C PRO A 39 -5.38 2.32 23.21
N LYS A 40 -5.91 2.25 24.42
CA LYS A 40 -6.65 1.05 24.90
C LYS A 40 -7.79 0.63 23.98
N ASP A 41 -8.50 1.60 23.40
CA ASP A 41 -9.68 1.36 22.57
C ASP A 41 -9.31 0.95 21.14
N ASP A 42 -8.08 1.26 20.69
CA ASP A 42 -7.59 1.01 19.33
C ASP A 42 -6.54 -0.14 19.25
N ARG A 43 -6.32 -0.84 20.37
CA ARG A 43 -5.31 -1.92 20.44
C ARG A 43 -5.65 -3.13 19.60
N ALA A 44 -6.93 -3.39 19.41
CA ALA A 44 -7.42 -4.61 18.80
C ALA A 44 -7.73 -4.42 17.32
N VAL A 45 -7.36 -5.39 16.51
CA VAL A 45 -7.75 -5.45 15.10
C VAL A 45 -8.07 -6.88 14.70
N PHE A 46 -9.12 -7.05 13.89
CA PHE A 46 -9.47 -8.33 13.29
C PHE A 46 -9.17 -8.31 11.79
N ASN A 47 -8.43 -9.29 11.34
CA ASN A 47 -7.95 -9.45 9.97
C ASN A 47 -8.55 -10.74 9.36
N PRO A 48 -9.71 -10.65 8.70
CA PRO A 48 -10.28 -11.77 7.97
C PRO A 48 -9.63 -11.93 6.61
N SER A 49 -9.56 -13.16 6.13
CA SER A 49 -9.31 -13.45 4.73
C SER A 49 -10.04 -14.71 4.29
N PHE A 50 -10.42 -14.74 3.01
CA PHE A 50 -11.00 -15.94 2.40
C PHE A 50 -10.49 -16.09 0.96
N SER A 51 -10.41 -17.32 0.51
CA SER A 51 -10.17 -17.64 -0.89
C SER A 51 -11.10 -18.75 -1.37
N VAL A 52 -11.47 -18.66 -2.63
CA VAL A 52 -12.28 -19.65 -3.32
C VAL A 52 -11.54 -20.10 -4.58
N GLY A 53 -11.66 -21.37 -4.87
CA GLY A 53 -11.15 -21.97 -6.10
C GLY A 53 -12.20 -22.87 -6.72
N TRP A 54 -12.38 -22.78 -8.03
CA TRP A 54 -13.26 -23.63 -8.77
C TRP A 54 -12.52 -24.28 -9.94
N ARG A 55 -12.38 -25.61 -9.90
CA ARG A 55 -11.77 -26.39 -10.97
C ARG A 55 -12.83 -26.72 -12.03
N LEU A 56 -12.93 -25.84 -13.00
CA LEU A 56 -13.86 -25.97 -14.12
C LEU A 56 -13.62 -27.23 -14.93
N SER A 57 -12.35 -27.63 -15.08
CA SER A 57 -11.94 -28.85 -15.80
C SER A 57 -12.51 -30.13 -15.19
N GLU A 58 -12.94 -30.11 -13.91
CA GLU A 58 -13.55 -31.26 -13.24
C GLU A 58 -15.09 -31.30 -13.40
N GLU A 59 -15.70 -30.29 -14.03
CA GLU A 59 -17.12 -30.27 -14.28
C GLU A 59 -17.47 -31.10 -15.54
N GLU A 60 -18.44 -31.99 -15.43
CA GLU A 60 -18.85 -32.89 -16.53
C GLU A 60 -19.29 -32.12 -17.77
N TRP A 61 -20.07 -31.06 -17.59
CA TRP A 61 -20.56 -30.22 -18.70
C TRP A 61 -19.44 -29.43 -19.38
N PHE A 62 -18.32 -29.18 -18.73
CA PHE A 62 -17.16 -28.49 -19.31
C PHE A 62 -16.18 -29.49 -19.93
N ARG A 63 -15.97 -30.61 -19.28
CA ARG A 63 -14.98 -31.64 -19.67
C ARG A 63 -15.32 -32.27 -21.01
N GLU A 64 -16.56 -32.64 -21.26
CA GLU A 64 -16.97 -33.34 -22.48
C GLU A 64 -16.69 -32.54 -23.77
N PRO A 65 -17.09 -31.25 -23.90
CA PRO A 65 -16.84 -30.47 -25.12
C PRO A 65 -15.40 -29.96 -25.24
N THR A 66 -14.64 -29.85 -24.15
CA THR A 66 -13.32 -29.19 -24.14
C THR A 66 -12.15 -30.14 -23.86
N ASN A 67 -12.39 -31.41 -23.70
CA ASN A 67 -11.44 -32.42 -23.26
C ASN A 67 -10.17 -32.56 -24.14
N SER A 68 -10.19 -32.01 -25.35
CA SER A 68 -9.03 -32.01 -26.24
C SER A 68 -8.17 -30.74 -26.17
N PHE A 69 -8.66 -29.69 -25.51
CA PHE A 69 -7.98 -28.40 -25.47
C PHE A 69 -7.47 -28.02 -24.07
N PHE A 70 -8.35 -28.13 -23.04
CA PHE A 70 -7.98 -27.85 -21.66
C PHE A 70 -7.67 -29.13 -20.90
N ASP A 71 -6.46 -29.29 -20.44
CA ASP A 71 -6.05 -30.36 -19.52
C ASP A 71 -6.44 -29.99 -18.07
N ASP A 72 -6.29 -28.73 -17.68
CA ASP A 72 -6.78 -28.18 -16.41
C ASP A 72 -7.21 -26.71 -16.59
N LEU A 73 -8.27 -26.32 -15.90
CA LEU A 73 -8.73 -24.93 -15.80
C LEU A 73 -9.33 -24.68 -14.42
N LYS A 74 -8.73 -23.73 -13.70
CA LYS A 74 -9.16 -23.36 -12.36
C LYS A 74 -9.35 -21.86 -12.25
N LEU A 75 -10.51 -21.42 -11.77
CA LEU A 75 -10.78 -20.04 -11.40
C LEU A 75 -10.44 -19.83 -9.93
N ARG A 76 -9.89 -18.68 -9.61
CA ARG A 76 -9.52 -18.29 -8.24
C ARG A 76 -10.07 -16.92 -7.90
N GLY A 77 -10.47 -16.76 -6.66
CA GLY A 77 -10.78 -15.45 -6.10
C GLY A 77 -10.36 -15.41 -4.65
N SER A 78 -9.77 -14.30 -4.23
CA SER A 78 -9.40 -14.10 -2.84
C SER A 78 -9.71 -12.69 -2.37
N TYR A 79 -9.93 -12.57 -1.07
CA TYR A 79 -10.02 -11.31 -0.35
C TYR A 79 -9.33 -11.46 0.99
N GLY A 80 -8.51 -10.47 1.36
CA GLY A 80 -7.82 -10.47 2.63
C GLY A 80 -7.67 -9.08 3.21
N SER A 81 -7.66 -9.03 4.54
CA SER A 81 -7.33 -7.84 5.31
C SER A 81 -6.10 -8.11 6.16
N GLN A 82 -5.20 -7.14 6.21
CA GLN A 82 -4.04 -7.11 7.09
C GLN A 82 -3.96 -5.75 7.78
N ALA A 83 -3.45 -5.73 9.00
CA ALA A 83 -3.19 -4.51 9.73
C ALA A 83 -1.68 -4.36 9.98
N ASN A 84 -1.19 -3.14 9.76
CA ASN A 84 0.19 -2.75 10.04
C ASN A 84 0.19 -1.71 11.17
N GLN A 85 1.21 -1.74 12.00
CA GLN A 85 1.35 -0.79 13.09
C GLN A 85 1.80 0.59 12.62
N GLY A 86 2.57 0.68 11.52
CA GLY A 86 2.97 1.94 10.87
C GLY A 86 3.77 2.93 11.73
N LEU A 87 4.20 2.54 12.94
CA LEU A 87 4.73 3.45 13.95
C LEU A 87 6.25 3.67 13.90
N ASP A 88 6.96 2.96 13.02
CA ASP A 88 8.43 2.97 13.02
C ASP A 88 9.04 4.33 12.65
N GLY A 89 8.27 5.21 11.95
CA GLY A 89 8.66 6.60 11.65
C GLY A 89 7.89 7.69 12.40
N ALA A 90 6.90 7.34 13.24
CA ALA A 90 5.86 8.27 13.72
C ALA A 90 5.81 8.43 15.24
N GLY A 91 6.94 8.46 15.92
CA GLY A 91 7.00 8.64 17.38
C GLY A 91 7.28 7.37 18.16
N GLY A 92 7.60 6.28 17.47
CA GLY A 92 8.07 5.04 18.11
C GLY A 92 7.00 4.31 18.90
N TRP A 93 7.39 3.70 19.99
CA TRP A 93 6.56 2.79 20.79
C TRP A 93 5.53 3.48 21.69
N TYR A 94 5.65 4.80 21.86
CA TYR A 94 4.80 5.64 22.70
C TYR A 94 4.22 6.83 21.92
N ALA A 95 3.87 6.61 20.64
CA ALA A 95 3.41 7.65 19.70
C ALA A 95 2.20 8.47 20.19
N THR A 96 1.48 8.00 21.20
CA THR A 96 0.29 8.67 21.77
C THR A 96 0.54 9.30 23.14
N ILE A 97 1.77 9.21 23.67
CA ILE A 97 2.11 9.70 25.00
C ILE A 97 2.90 11.01 24.89
N SER A 98 2.34 12.09 25.42
CA SER A 98 3.06 13.36 25.52
C SER A 98 4.27 13.25 26.46
N SER A 99 5.38 13.81 26.04
CA SER A 99 6.61 13.87 26.82
C SER A 99 7.02 15.31 27.12
N TYR A 100 7.89 15.48 28.05
CA TYR A 100 8.52 16.76 28.34
C TYR A 100 10.03 16.64 28.18
N GLY A 101 10.61 17.57 27.44
CA GLY A 101 12.05 17.74 27.37
C GLY A 101 12.59 18.57 28.54
N THR A 102 13.79 18.26 29.00
CA THR A 102 14.48 19.10 29.99
C THR A 102 15.75 19.67 29.38
N GLY A 103 15.99 20.96 29.63
CA GLY A 103 17.20 21.63 29.19
C GLY A 103 17.82 22.47 30.30
N THR A 104 19.02 22.97 30.07
CA THR A 104 19.69 23.90 30.98
C THR A 104 19.84 25.23 30.25
N SER A 105 19.47 26.33 30.91
CA SER A 105 19.54 27.68 30.33
C SER A 105 20.98 28.04 29.93
N GLY A 106 21.14 28.67 28.77
CA GLY A 106 22.40 29.30 28.37
C GLY A 106 22.73 30.53 29.19
N TYR A 107 21.75 31.10 29.89
CA TYR A 107 21.91 32.31 30.71
C TYR A 107 22.09 31.95 32.18
N LEU A 108 22.88 32.78 32.89
CA LEU A 108 23.11 32.70 34.32
C LEU A 108 22.10 33.62 35.05
N PHE A 109 21.34 33.06 35.98
CA PHE A 109 20.51 33.82 36.93
C PHE A 109 21.12 33.67 38.31
N GLY A 110 21.67 34.77 38.87
CA GLY A 110 22.35 34.73 40.14
C GLY A 110 23.59 33.81 40.16
N GLY A 111 24.31 33.67 39.05
CA GLY A 111 25.46 32.80 38.92
C GLY A 111 25.14 31.32 38.68
N VAL A 112 23.88 30.94 38.52
CA VAL A 112 23.45 29.57 38.36
C VAL A 112 22.73 29.40 37.00
N ARG A 113 23.01 28.30 36.30
CA ARG A 113 22.24 27.87 35.11
C ARG A 113 21.02 27.10 35.54
N ASN A 114 19.87 27.72 35.35
CA ASN A 114 18.60 27.09 35.70
C ASN A 114 18.18 26.00 34.69
N ARG A 115 17.60 24.94 35.22
CA ARG A 115 16.94 23.93 34.39
C ARG A 115 15.58 24.47 33.95
N TYR A 116 15.15 24.13 32.75
CA TYR A 116 13.83 24.40 32.22
C TYR A 116 13.18 23.13 31.68
N ILE A 117 11.86 23.14 31.62
CA ILE A 117 11.07 22.06 31.02
C ILE A 117 10.38 22.64 29.80
N LEU A 118 10.48 21.90 28.67
CA LEU A 118 9.78 22.23 27.44
C LEU A 118 8.76 21.13 27.13
N PRO A 119 7.60 21.50 26.57
CA PRO A 119 6.73 20.51 25.97
C PRO A 119 7.50 19.72 24.91
N GLY A 120 7.27 18.41 24.85
CA GLY A 120 7.77 17.57 23.77
C GLY A 120 6.96 17.78 22.47
N ALA A 121 7.18 16.90 21.49
CA ALA A 121 6.40 16.91 20.26
C ALA A 121 4.91 16.71 20.55
N LEU A 122 4.08 17.33 19.72
CA LEU A 122 2.64 17.08 19.77
C LEU A 122 2.36 15.62 19.36
N VAL A 123 1.43 15.00 20.04
CA VAL A 123 1.00 13.63 19.80
C VAL A 123 -0.48 13.57 19.51
N SER A 124 -0.90 12.66 18.63
CA SER A 124 -2.31 12.38 18.39
C SER A 124 -2.77 11.27 19.33
N SER A 125 -3.92 11.47 19.97
CA SER A 125 -4.56 10.43 20.79
C SER A 125 -5.33 9.38 19.97
N THR A 126 -5.48 9.58 18.67
CA THR A 126 -6.32 8.77 17.77
C THR A 126 -5.51 7.91 16.79
N VAL A 127 -4.23 7.70 17.08
CA VAL A 127 -3.39 6.84 16.25
C VAL A 127 -3.84 5.38 16.36
N THR A 128 -4.11 4.77 15.22
CA THR A 128 -4.58 3.38 15.12
C THR A 128 -3.89 2.63 13.99
N TRP A 129 -4.28 1.39 13.78
CA TRP A 129 -3.73 0.50 12.76
C TRP A 129 -3.94 1.03 11.34
N GLU A 130 -2.90 0.95 10.53
CA GLU A 130 -3.04 1.01 9.08
C GLU A 130 -3.68 -0.29 8.59
N LYS A 131 -4.68 -0.20 7.72
CA LYS A 131 -5.35 -1.37 7.15
C LYS A 131 -5.02 -1.53 5.68
N VAL A 132 -4.60 -2.73 5.32
CA VAL A 132 -4.40 -3.15 3.93
C VAL A 132 -5.46 -4.18 3.60
N THR A 133 -6.31 -3.86 2.63
CA THR A 133 -7.28 -4.80 2.07
C THR A 133 -6.90 -5.10 0.62
N GLN A 134 -6.93 -6.35 0.27
CA GLN A 134 -6.63 -6.80 -1.09
C GLN A 134 -7.69 -7.79 -1.54
N TRP A 135 -8.13 -7.66 -2.78
CA TRP A 135 -8.83 -8.70 -3.49
C TRP A 135 -8.07 -9.06 -4.77
N ASP A 136 -8.24 -10.28 -5.18
CA ASP A 136 -7.54 -10.88 -6.30
C ASP A 136 -8.50 -11.82 -7.03
N LEU A 137 -8.49 -11.75 -8.36
CA LEU A 137 -9.21 -12.66 -9.24
C LEU A 137 -8.24 -13.19 -10.28
N GLY A 138 -8.18 -14.50 -10.40
CA GLY A 138 -7.26 -15.13 -11.32
C GLY A 138 -7.77 -16.45 -11.88
N PHE A 139 -7.06 -16.94 -12.86
CA PHE A 139 -7.26 -18.29 -13.36
C PHE A 139 -5.95 -18.97 -13.70
N ASP A 140 -5.92 -20.26 -13.46
CA ASP A 140 -4.82 -21.15 -13.83
C ASP A 140 -5.31 -22.07 -14.96
N PHE A 141 -4.49 -22.27 -15.97
CA PHE A 141 -4.84 -23.18 -17.05
C PHE A 141 -3.64 -24.04 -17.48
N THR A 142 -3.97 -25.22 -17.95
CA THR A 142 -3.03 -26.12 -18.61
C THR A 142 -3.69 -26.62 -19.88
N ILE A 143 -2.98 -26.52 -21.01
CA ILE A 143 -3.50 -26.87 -22.33
C ILE A 143 -2.44 -27.64 -23.13
N LEU A 144 -2.88 -28.17 -24.29
CA LEU A 144 -2.02 -28.83 -25.27
C LEU A 144 -1.27 -30.05 -24.70
N ARG A 145 -1.98 -30.91 -23.96
CA ARG A 145 -1.43 -32.11 -23.31
C ARG A 145 -0.30 -31.76 -22.33
N ASN A 146 -0.58 -30.84 -21.42
CA ASN A 146 0.32 -30.34 -20.40
C ASN A 146 1.60 -29.63 -20.93
N ARG A 147 1.58 -29.17 -22.19
CA ARG A 147 2.72 -28.44 -22.75
C ARG A 147 2.73 -26.98 -22.36
N LEU A 148 1.58 -26.33 -22.38
CA LEU A 148 1.46 -24.92 -21.98
C LEU A 148 0.68 -24.82 -20.68
N THR A 149 1.33 -24.29 -19.65
CA THR A 149 0.70 -23.86 -18.39
C THR A 149 0.74 -22.36 -18.29
N GLY A 150 -0.31 -21.77 -17.75
CA GLY A 150 -0.36 -20.33 -17.55
C GLY A 150 -1.20 -19.94 -16.35
N THR A 151 -0.89 -18.76 -15.83
CA THR A 151 -1.67 -18.08 -14.80
C THR A 151 -1.94 -16.65 -15.23
N PHE A 152 -3.10 -16.15 -14.88
CA PHE A 152 -3.46 -14.75 -14.99
C PHE A 152 -4.07 -14.31 -13.67
N ASP A 153 -3.61 -13.17 -13.16
CA ASP A 153 -4.14 -12.55 -11.95
C ASP A 153 -4.41 -11.07 -12.20
N TYR A 154 -5.53 -10.59 -11.66
CA TYR A 154 -5.84 -9.18 -11.52
C TYR A 154 -6.14 -8.87 -10.08
N TYR A 155 -5.45 -7.90 -9.50
CA TYR A 155 -5.58 -7.57 -8.09
C TYR A 155 -5.77 -6.08 -7.85
N GLN A 156 -6.41 -5.77 -6.73
CA GLN A 156 -6.46 -4.43 -6.18
C GLN A 156 -6.17 -4.47 -4.69
N ARG A 157 -5.22 -3.64 -4.28
CA ARG A 157 -4.85 -3.41 -2.89
C ARG A 157 -5.22 -1.99 -2.49
N LYS A 158 -5.89 -1.85 -1.35
CA LYS A 158 -6.18 -0.56 -0.75
C LYS A 158 -5.52 -0.49 0.62
N THR A 159 -4.62 0.50 0.82
CA THR A 159 -4.04 0.82 2.12
C THR A 159 -4.78 2.03 2.66
N THR A 160 -5.37 1.91 3.84
CA THR A 160 -6.16 2.97 4.47
C THR A 160 -5.62 3.32 5.84
N GLY A 161 -5.76 4.59 6.21
CA GLY A 161 -5.30 5.08 7.49
C GLY A 161 -3.77 5.05 7.62
N MET A 162 -3.04 5.28 6.53
CA MET A 162 -1.59 5.40 6.57
C MET A 162 -1.19 6.57 7.48
N LEU A 163 -0.19 6.32 8.33
CA LEU A 163 0.30 7.28 9.29
C LEU A 163 1.21 8.31 8.61
N GLY A 164 1.06 9.56 8.98
CA GLY A 164 1.93 10.63 8.52
C GLY A 164 1.58 11.96 9.16
N PRO A 165 2.33 13.05 8.86
CA PRO A 165 2.05 14.37 9.41
C PRO A 165 0.59 14.78 9.25
N GLY A 166 0.00 15.37 10.29
CA GLY A 166 -1.34 15.93 10.25
C GLY A 166 -1.44 17.21 9.46
N GLU A 167 -2.51 17.98 9.69
CA GLU A 167 -2.66 19.32 9.09
C GLU A 167 -1.53 20.25 9.54
N ILE A 168 -1.08 21.09 8.61
CA ILE A 168 -0.03 22.09 8.87
C ILE A 168 -0.52 23.06 9.94
N LEU A 169 0.21 23.15 11.03
CA LEU A 169 -0.09 24.04 12.14
C LEU A 169 0.52 25.42 11.91
N PRO A 170 -0.14 26.51 12.38
CA PRO A 170 0.44 27.83 12.32
C PRO A 170 1.80 27.90 13.03
N ASN A 171 2.78 28.55 12.39
CA ASN A 171 4.16 28.68 12.94
C ASN A 171 4.21 29.32 14.33
N ILE A 172 3.22 30.12 14.71
CA ILE A 172 3.13 30.74 16.03
C ILE A 172 3.01 29.71 17.16
N LEU A 173 2.56 28.47 16.85
CA LEU A 173 2.47 27.39 17.82
C LEU A 173 3.84 26.89 18.27
N GLY A 174 4.89 27.06 17.45
CA GLY A 174 6.26 26.64 17.75
C GLY A 174 6.42 25.12 17.88
N ALA A 175 5.51 24.33 17.34
CA ALA A 175 5.54 22.87 17.37
C ALA A 175 5.16 22.31 16.00
N SER A 176 5.73 21.17 15.65
CA SER A 176 5.36 20.43 14.46
C SER A 176 4.04 19.68 14.66
N GLU A 177 3.33 19.46 13.56
CA GLU A 177 2.09 18.69 13.53
C GLU A 177 2.30 17.25 14.03
N PRO A 178 1.31 16.71 14.78
CA PRO A 178 1.36 15.31 15.18
C PRO A 178 1.07 14.39 14.00
N ASN A 179 1.60 13.18 14.05
CA ASN A 179 1.23 12.16 13.08
C ASN A 179 -0.20 11.67 13.31
N VAL A 180 -0.95 11.51 12.23
CA VAL A 180 -2.34 11.04 12.22
C VAL A 180 -2.56 10.00 11.12
N ASN A 181 -3.62 9.18 11.26
CA ASN A 181 -4.06 8.26 10.21
C ASN A 181 -4.92 9.01 9.18
N GLY A 182 -4.27 9.67 8.23
CA GLY A 182 -4.96 10.61 7.32
C GLY A 182 -4.82 10.31 5.83
N ARG A 183 -4.13 9.23 5.42
CA ARG A 183 -3.75 8.97 4.04
C ARG A 183 -4.19 7.60 3.57
N ASP A 184 -4.67 7.52 2.31
CA ASP A 184 -5.06 6.28 1.68
C ASP A 184 -4.41 6.15 0.31
N LEU A 185 -4.01 4.92 -0.02
CA LEU A 185 -3.41 4.53 -1.29
C LEU A 185 -4.17 3.34 -1.88
N LYS A 186 -4.39 3.37 -3.18
CA LYS A 186 -4.91 2.24 -3.94
C LYS A 186 -3.85 1.80 -4.96
N ALA A 187 -3.47 0.54 -4.92
CA ALA A 187 -2.65 -0.08 -5.95
C ALA A 187 -3.46 -1.16 -6.66
N TYR A 188 -3.31 -1.27 -7.97
CA TYR A 188 -3.96 -2.28 -8.79
C TYR A 188 -3.02 -2.70 -9.91
N GLY A 189 -3.17 -3.92 -10.37
CA GLY A 189 -2.30 -4.46 -11.39
C GLY A 189 -2.79 -5.80 -11.91
N TRP A 190 -2.08 -6.29 -12.90
CA TRP A 190 -2.29 -7.61 -13.47
C TRP A 190 -0.96 -8.31 -13.71
N GLU A 191 -0.99 -9.63 -13.67
CA GLU A 191 0.17 -10.49 -13.85
C GLU A 191 -0.20 -11.65 -14.77
N VAL A 192 0.71 -11.97 -15.70
CA VAL A 192 0.61 -13.14 -16.59
C VAL A 192 1.88 -13.93 -16.44
N SER A 193 1.76 -15.23 -16.23
CA SER A 193 2.86 -16.18 -16.28
C SER A 193 2.52 -17.32 -17.23
N LEU A 194 3.40 -17.59 -18.18
CA LEU A 194 3.26 -18.67 -19.17
C LEU A 194 4.51 -19.55 -19.12
N THR A 195 4.32 -20.85 -19.13
CA THR A 195 5.41 -21.81 -19.20
C THR A 195 5.12 -22.86 -20.25
N TRP A 196 6.00 -22.96 -21.23
CA TRP A 196 5.99 -24.01 -22.23
C TRP A 196 6.97 -25.11 -21.85
N ASN A 197 6.49 -26.34 -21.79
CA ASN A 197 7.31 -27.53 -21.56
C ASN A 197 7.12 -28.50 -22.70
N ASP A 198 8.20 -28.99 -23.27
CA ASP A 198 8.11 -29.97 -24.34
C ASP A 198 9.32 -30.92 -24.34
N ARG A 199 9.17 -32.03 -25.06
CA ARG A 199 10.20 -33.04 -25.28
C ARG A 199 10.38 -33.28 -26.75
N LEU A 200 11.60 -33.13 -27.24
CA LEU A 200 11.97 -33.44 -28.62
C LEU A 200 12.15 -34.95 -28.80
N ASP A 201 12.03 -35.41 -30.04
CA ASP A 201 12.18 -36.84 -30.40
C ASP A 201 13.57 -37.40 -30.06
N ASN A 202 14.58 -36.55 -29.99
CA ASN A 202 15.95 -36.93 -29.57
C ASN A 202 16.07 -37.13 -28.02
N GLY A 203 14.99 -36.98 -27.30
CA GLY A 203 14.95 -37.15 -25.82
C GLY A 203 15.25 -35.88 -25.01
N LEU A 204 15.56 -34.76 -25.64
CA LEU A 204 15.79 -33.47 -24.96
C LEU A 204 14.47 -32.92 -24.40
N ASN A 205 14.44 -32.66 -23.10
CA ASN A 205 13.37 -31.91 -22.46
C ASN A 205 13.78 -30.43 -22.33
N TYR A 206 12.87 -29.52 -22.66
CA TYR A 206 13.10 -28.10 -22.50
C TYR A 206 11.88 -27.39 -21.91
N SER A 207 12.15 -26.30 -21.26
CA SER A 207 11.13 -25.42 -20.69
C SER A 207 11.45 -23.96 -21.01
N VAL A 208 10.44 -23.20 -21.41
CA VAL A 208 10.54 -21.77 -21.68
C VAL A 208 9.45 -21.05 -20.89
N GLY A 209 9.86 -20.11 -20.03
CA GLY A 209 8.97 -19.31 -19.22
C GLY A 209 8.90 -17.86 -19.71
N PHE A 210 7.71 -17.25 -19.61
CA PHE A 210 7.45 -15.84 -19.88
C PHE A 210 6.59 -15.27 -18.78
N ASN A 211 7.01 -14.11 -18.22
CA ASN A 211 6.25 -13.37 -17.23
C ASN A 211 6.08 -11.93 -17.69
N LEU A 212 4.88 -11.40 -17.53
CA LEU A 212 4.56 -10.02 -17.81
C LEU A 212 3.63 -9.49 -16.72
N SER A 213 3.91 -8.30 -16.21
CA SER A 213 3.07 -7.65 -15.21
C SER A 213 3.08 -6.14 -15.39
N ASP A 214 1.99 -5.50 -14.97
CA ASP A 214 1.89 -4.06 -14.85
C ASP A 214 1.15 -3.71 -13.57
N ALA A 215 1.62 -2.67 -12.87
CA ALA A 215 1.02 -2.22 -11.62
C ALA A 215 1.06 -0.70 -11.52
N GLN A 216 -0.02 -0.13 -10.98
CA GLN A 216 -0.14 1.29 -10.73
C GLN A 216 -0.65 1.55 -9.32
N ALA A 217 -0.15 2.61 -8.68
CA ALA A 217 -0.64 3.08 -7.40
C ALA A 217 -1.13 4.53 -7.52
N GLU A 218 -2.25 4.81 -6.86
CA GLU A 218 -2.97 6.09 -6.87
C GLU A 218 -3.31 6.51 -5.46
N ILE A 219 -3.08 7.78 -5.14
CA ILE A 219 -3.44 8.38 -3.86
C ILE A 219 -4.95 8.65 -3.84
N THR A 220 -5.67 8.01 -2.91
CA THR A 220 -7.13 8.15 -2.80
C THR A 220 -7.58 9.06 -1.67
N LYS A 221 -6.68 9.34 -0.72
CA LYS A 221 -6.89 10.33 0.35
C LYS A 221 -5.57 10.97 0.73
N TYR A 222 -5.53 12.27 0.73
CA TYR A 222 -4.42 13.10 1.18
C TYR A 222 -4.94 14.51 1.48
N ASP A 223 -4.39 15.16 2.51
CA ASP A 223 -4.73 16.52 2.86
C ASP A 223 -3.79 17.50 2.14
N ASN A 224 -4.30 18.14 1.09
CA ASN A 224 -3.61 19.17 0.31
C ASN A 224 -4.60 20.29 -0.04
N PRO A 225 -4.96 21.14 0.95
CA PRO A 225 -5.96 22.19 0.75
C PRO A 225 -5.54 23.25 -0.26
N THR A 226 -4.24 23.46 -0.43
CA THR A 226 -3.68 24.42 -1.40
C THR A 226 -3.62 23.88 -2.82
N ARG A 227 -3.86 22.59 -3.02
CA ARG A 227 -3.70 21.88 -4.29
C ARG A 227 -2.31 22.07 -4.92
N SER A 228 -1.28 22.17 -4.08
CA SER A 228 0.10 22.32 -4.54
C SER A 228 0.55 21.04 -5.25
N LEU A 229 1.11 21.18 -6.46
CA LEU A 229 1.71 20.07 -7.20
C LEU A 229 3.09 19.66 -6.66
N SER A 230 3.67 20.44 -5.74
CA SER A 230 4.90 20.09 -5.03
C SER A 230 4.66 19.12 -3.86
N ASP A 231 3.41 18.86 -3.51
CA ASP A 231 2.98 17.92 -2.50
C ASP A 231 2.08 16.84 -3.12
N TYR A 232 1.79 15.79 -2.37
CA TYR A 232 0.86 14.75 -2.81
C TYR A 232 -0.58 15.28 -2.90
N TYR A 233 -1.36 14.74 -3.85
CA TYR A 233 -2.77 15.09 -4.04
C TYR A 233 -3.61 13.88 -4.40
N VAL A 234 -4.90 13.96 -4.16
CA VAL A 234 -5.86 12.91 -4.48
C VAL A 234 -5.96 12.74 -6.01
N GLY A 235 -5.81 11.50 -6.48
CA GLY A 235 -5.78 11.15 -7.90
C GLY A 235 -4.36 11.07 -8.48
N GLN A 236 -3.34 11.50 -7.73
CA GLN A 236 -1.95 11.38 -8.16
C GLN A 236 -1.54 9.91 -8.29
N LYS A 237 -0.92 9.58 -9.41
CA LYS A 237 -0.29 8.30 -9.63
C LYS A 237 1.14 8.31 -9.09
N ILE A 238 1.50 7.30 -8.33
CA ILE A 238 2.86 7.19 -7.81
C ILE A 238 3.84 6.99 -8.97
N GLY A 239 4.89 7.80 -9.00
CA GLY A 239 5.86 7.84 -10.10
C GLY A 239 5.50 8.81 -11.23
N GLU A 240 4.40 9.57 -11.10
CA GLU A 240 4.06 10.64 -12.02
C GLU A 240 5.12 11.76 -12.00
N ILE A 241 5.54 12.17 -13.18
CA ILE A 241 6.56 13.20 -13.36
C ILE A 241 5.90 14.39 -14.05
N TRP A 242 5.95 15.54 -13.40
CA TRP A 242 5.53 16.82 -13.98
C TRP A 242 6.71 17.51 -14.65
N GLY A 243 6.49 18.06 -15.82
CA GLY A 243 7.46 18.83 -16.56
C GLY A 243 6.78 19.93 -17.40
N TYR A 244 7.56 20.87 -17.87
CA TYR A 244 7.10 21.88 -18.81
C TYR A 244 7.36 21.42 -20.24
N GLU A 245 6.36 21.52 -21.10
CA GLU A 245 6.57 21.46 -22.53
C GLU A 245 6.99 22.86 -22.99
N SER A 246 8.19 22.96 -23.56
CA SER A 246 8.67 24.23 -24.14
C SER A 246 8.52 24.22 -25.66
N THR A 247 7.93 25.26 -26.20
CA THR A 247 7.86 25.51 -27.63
C THR A 247 8.65 26.77 -27.96
N LEU A 248 9.34 26.72 -29.10
CA LEU A 248 10.01 27.92 -29.61
C LEU A 248 9.04 28.69 -30.52
N PHE A 249 8.88 29.97 -30.27
CA PHE A 249 8.16 30.86 -31.20
C PHE A 249 8.92 30.96 -32.52
N GLN A 250 8.20 30.83 -33.62
CA GLN A 250 8.78 30.83 -34.97
C GLN A 250 8.56 32.16 -35.70
N SER A 251 7.67 33.02 -35.17
CA SER A 251 7.34 34.32 -35.77
C SER A 251 7.01 35.36 -34.72
N ALA A 252 7.07 36.64 -35.13
CA ALA A 252 6.67 37.76 -34.28
C ALA A 252 5.16 37.77 -33.98
N GLU A 253 4.36 37.21 -34.87
CA GLU A 253 2.91 37.07 -34.68
C GLU A 253 2.58 36.06 -33.59
N GLU A 254 3.33 34.96 -33.50
CA GLU A 254 3.19 33.97 -32.42
C GLU A 254 3.58 34.57 -31.08
N ILE A 255 4.62 35.40 -31.01
CA ILE A 255 5.03 36.09 -29.79
C ILE A 255 3.91 37.07 -29.35
N ALA A 256 3.33 37.82 -30.29
CA ALA A 256 2.27 38.78 -29.99
C ALA A 256 0.96 38.10 -29.54
N ALA A 257 0.72 36.86 -29.96
CA ALA A 257 -0.44 36.06 -29.55
C ALA A 257 -0.23 35.25 -28.25
N ALA A 258 1.00 35.19 -27.75
CA ALA A 258 1.32 34.46 -26.52
C ALA A 258 0.76 35.16 -25.27
N PRO A 259 0.48 34.42 -24.18
CA PRO A 259 0.14 35.04 -22.90
C PRO A 259 1.24 36.02 -22.45
N ASP A 260 0.83 37.16 -21.88
CA ASP A 260 1.75 38.13 -21.29
C ASP A 260 2.60 37.49 -20.18
N GLN A 261 3.91 37.53 -20.33
CA GLN A 261 4.88 36.97 -19.39
C GLN A 261 5.75 38.09 -18.75
N SER A 262 5.35 39.34 -18.86
CA SER A 262 6.11 40.50 -18.36
C SER A 262 6.42 40.40 -16.85
N ASP A 263 5.59 39.70 -16.08
CA ASP A 263 5.75 39.51 -14.64
C ASP A 263 6.63 38.30 -14.28
N VAL A 264 7.10 37.52 -15.28
CA VAL A 264 7.89 36.31 -15.07
C VAL A 264 9.31 36.51 -15.63
N ASN A 265 10.34 36.42 -14.78
CA ASN A 265 11.76 36.44 -15.16
C ASN A 265 12.20 37.56 -16.16
N GLY A 266 11.60 38.73 -16.04
CA GLY A 266 11.98 39.88 -16.87
C GLY A 266 11.31 39.95 -18.24
N GLY A 267 10.30 39.12 -18.42
CA GLY A 267 9.40 39.14 -19.56
C GLY A 267 10.03 38.79 -20.92
N ILE A 268 9.17 38.60 -21.92
CA ILE A 268 9.53 38.68 -23.33
C ILE A 268 8.92 39.99 -23.88
#